data_500c32e8541033b3100891007d4f0a5a
#
_entry.id   500c32e8541033b3100891007d4f0a5a
#
_cell.length_a   1.000
_cell.length_b   1.000
_cell.length_c   1.000
_cell.angle_alpha   90.00
_cell.angle_beta   90.00
_cell.angle_gamma   90.00
#
_symmetry.space_group_name_H-M   'P 1'
#
loop_
_entity.id
_entity.type
_entity.pdbx_description
1 polymer ?
#
loop_
_entity_poly.entity_id
_entity_poly.type
_entity_poly.pdbx_seq_one_letter_code
_entity_poly.pdbx_strand_id
1 'polypeptide(L)'
;MTRFTGDVLTAAAACVLTLAALLPAPAAAAMDPLSDEAIDARIRAHRTADVTLTVLDAAGKPLAGKAVTVRQVRHQFLFGCNIFHLDAADTSAAQKAYQQRYADLLNYATLPFYWGMFEPREGNAATAHIRAMAEWCKAHGIRTKGHPLCWHTVQPRWLDGKTLDEVKRLQLGRITREVTAFKDLTGMWDVVNEAVVMPTFQVQTNQIAQLCKDLGPVELIKQTFAAARAANPKATLLLNDFDTSPRFEKLVEECLAAGVPIDVVGIQSHMHGGYRGARWAWDVCERFKRFGKPIHFTELTITSGEIKKQIRWHGPRYDDWHSTPEGEARQAREVRQFYRILFSHPAVEAVTWWDFADDSAWLGAPAGLLHKDMSPKPAYETLMEMVKKEWWTGPATLKTDAAGNVTFRGYLGDYAVGSGPARGTVAVSAAGTVAVSVRLNQGKE
;
A
#
# COMPACT_ATOMS: atom_id res chain seq x y z
N MET A 1 19.98 26.87 102.65
CA MET A 1 18.77 27.62 102.42
C MET A 1 19.12 28.70 101.41
N THR A 2 18.59 28.69 100.31
CA THR A 2 18.19 29.81 99.40
C THR A 2 18.12 29.26 97.95
N ARG A 3 16.95 29.30 97.40
CA ARG A 3 16.69 28.89 96.03
C ARG A 3 17.03 30.03 95.09
N PHE A 4 17.62 29.73 93.99
CA PHE A 4 17.67 30.60 92.79
C PHE A 4 16.98 29.94 91.60
N THR A 5 15.92 30.54 91.17
CA THR A 5 15.19 30.22 89.95
C THR A 5 15.78 31.05 88.81
N GLY A 6 16.18 30.42 87.74
CA GLY A 6 16.63 31.07 86.52
C GLY A 6 15.71 30.73 85.39
N ASP A 7 15.06 31.76 84.84
CA ASP A 7 14.20 31.70 83.67
C ASP A 7 15.04 31.55 82.40
N VAL A 8 14.72 30.53 81.58
CA VAL A 8 15.30 30.37 80.24
C VAL A 8 14.22 30.78 79.25
N LEU A 9 14.39 31.91 78.61
CA LEU A 9 13.61 32.35 77.44
C LEU A 9 14.05 31.57 76.22
N THR A 10 13.15 30.69 75.68
CA THR A 10 13.29 30.03 74.41
C THR A 10 12.64 30.91 73.34
N ALA A 11 13.44 31.45 72.43
CA ALA A 11 12.99 32.14 71.21
C ALA A 11 12.68 31.08 70.12
N ALA A 12 11.40 30.95 69.77
CA ALA A 12 10.98 30.09 68.65
C ALA A 12 11.06 30.90 67.37
N ALA A 13 12.00 30.54 66.47
CA ALA A 13 12.07 31.06 65.10
C ALA A 13 11.05 30.30 64.22
N ALA A 14 10.01 31.01 63.77
CA ALA A 14 9.06 30.48 62.82
C ALA A 14 9.66 30.56 61.41
N CYS A 15 10.05 29.39 60.84
CA CYS A 15 10.38 29.29 59.42
C CYS A 15 9.07 29.24 58.59
N VAL A 16 8.75 30.30 57.88
CA VAL A 16 7.67 30.30 56.90
C VAL A 16 8.21 29.69 55.60
N LEU A 17 7.86 28.41 55.37
CA LEU A 17 8.08 27.73 54.07
C LEU A 17 7.00 28.24 53.11
N THR A 18 7.37 29.13 52.19
CA THR A 18 6.56 29.48 51.00
C THR A 18 6.60 28.31 50.03
N LEU A 19 5.55 27.50 49.99
CA LEU A 19 5.32 26.52 48.93
C LEU A 19 4.95 27.25 47.64
N ALA A 20 5.93 27.51 46.74
CA ALA A 20 5.63 27.93 45.41
C ALA A 20 4.98 26.76 44.67
N ALA A 21 3.66 26.84 44.43
CA ALA A 21 2.94 25.95 43.56
C ALA A 21 3.50 26.08 42.13
N LEU A 22 4.27 25.11 41.67
CA LEU A 22 4.62 24.93 40.28
C LEU A 22 3.32 24.64 39.49
N LEU A 23 2.75 25.64 38.88
CA LEU A 23 1.70 25.45 37.88
C LEU A 23 2.30 24.60 36.76
N PRO A 24 1.63 23.49 36.33
CA PRO A 24 2.10 22.75 35.20
C PRO A 24 2.14 23.68 33.99
N ALA A 25 3.28 23.70 33.28
CA ALA A 25 3.41 24.40 32.01
C ALA A 25 2.24 23.98 31.08
N PRO A 26 1.59 24.91 30.37
CA PRO A 26 0.52 24.54 29.44
C PRO A 26 1.11 23.50 28.48
N ALA A 27 0.45 22.34 28.40
CA ALA A 27 0.81 21.32 27.42
C ALA A 27 0.81 21.99 26.06
N ALA A 28 1.94 21.97 25.34
CA ALA A 28 2.01 22.48 23.99
C ALA A 28 0.84 21.86 23.20
N ALA A 29 -0.01 22.69 22.60
CA ALA A 29 -1.12 22.22 21.83
C ALA A 29 -0.59 21.23 20.77
N ALA A 30 -1.11 19.99 20.79
CA ALA A 30 -0.67 19.00 19.84
C ALA A 30 -0.89 19.53 18.42
N MET A 31 0.15 19.49 17.60
CA MET A 31 0.09 19.94 16.21
C MET A 31 -1.02 19.18 15.46
N ASP A 32 -1.85 19.85 14.67
CA ASP A 32 -2.85 19.19 13.83
C ASP A 32 -2.14 18.18 12.92
N PRO A 33 -2.49 16.88 13.00
CA PRO A 33 -1.86 15.85 12.20
C PRO A 33 -2.04 16.05 10.69
N LEU A 34 -2.94 16.91 10.28
CA LEU A 34 -3.22 17.23 8.88
C LEU A 34 -2.55 18.52 8.41
N SER A 35 -1.81 19.24 9.28
CA SER A 35 -1.03 20.38 8.84
C SER A 35 0.13 19.95 7.93
N ASP A 36 0.55 20.81 7.01
CA ASP A 36 1.65 20.52 6.10
C ASP A 36 2.94 20.21 6.87
N GLU A 37 3.21 20.93 7.95
CA GLU A 37 4.38 20.72 8.80
C GLU A 37 4.37 19.33 9.45
N ALA A 38 3.21 18.88 9.96
CA ALA A 38 3.07 17.57 10.58
C ALA A 38 3.21 16.44 9.54
N ILE A 39 2.65 16.64 8.35
CA ILE A 39 2.77 15.69 7.24
C ILE A 39 4.24 15.56 6.82
N ASP A 40 4.93 16.67 6.56
CA ASP A 40 6.31 16.67 6.10
C ASP A 40 7.26 16.11 7.16
N ALA A 41 7.02 16.42 8.44
CA ALA A 41 7.77 15.84 9.55
C ALA A 41 7.63 14.30 9.59
N ARG A 42 6.40 13.76 9.41
CA ARG A 42 6.19 12.31 9.35
C ARG A 42 6.81 11.67 8.12
N ILE A 43 6.69 12.28 6.93
CA ILE A 43 7.36 11.80 5.72
C ILE A 43 8.87 11.72 5.98
N ARG A 44 9.46 12.77 6.52
CA ARG A 44 10.88 12.79 6.87
C ARG A 44 11.25 11.68 7.88
N ALA A 45 10.42 11.49 8.90
CA ALA A 45 10.68 10.51 9.97
C ALA A 45 10.51 9.05 9.51
N HIS A 46 9.52 8.76 8.65
CA HIS A 46 9.13 7.39 8.33
C HIS A 46 9.49 6.94 6.91
N ARG A 47 9.81 7.88 6.00
CA ARG A 47 10.08 7.57 4.58
C ARG A 47 11.50 7.87 4.14
N THR A 48 12.34 8.46 5.01
CA THR A 48 13.72 8.77 4.69
C THR A 48 14.69 8.23 5.74
N ALA A 49 15.96 8.10 5.34
CA ALA A 49 17.06 7.73 6.22
C ALA A 49 18.26 8.66 6.01
N ASP A 50 19.04 8.90 7.10
CA ASP A 50 20.39 9.42 7.03
C ASP A 50 21.33 8.22 6.83
N VAL A 51 21.85 8.09 5.61
CA VAL A 51 22.57 6.90 5.15
C VAL A 51 24.07 7.12 5.21
N THR A 52 24.78 6.20 5.87
CA THR A 52 26.23 6.02 5.68
C THR A 52 26.43 4.81 4.78
N LEU A 53 26.90 5.04 3.54
CA LEU A 53 27.14 4.02 2.54
C LEU A 53 28.62 3.73 2.42
N THR A 54 29.05 2.52 2.77
CA THR A 54 30.41 2.03 2.51
C THR A 54 30.48 1.42 1.12
N VAL A 55 31.31 1.99 0.27
CA VAL A 55 31.50 1.53 -1.11
C VAL A 55 32.78 0.69 -1.17
N LEU A 56 32.64 -0.55 -1.65
CA LEU A 56 33.71 -1.52 -1.78
C LEU A 56 33.99 -1.78 -3.26
N ASP A 57 35.25 -2.04 -3.60
CA ASP A 57 35.64 -2.54 -4.92
C ASP A 57 35.27 -4.02 -5.11
N ALA A 58 35.58 -4.59 -6.29
CA ALA A 58 35.30 -5.98 -6.60
C ALA A 58 36.04 -6.99 -5.67
N ALA A 59 37.15 -6.58 -5.08
CA ALA A 59 37.91 -7.38 -4.09
C ALA A 59 37.37 -7.22 -2.68
N GLY A 60 36.37 -6.35 -2.45
CA GLY A 60 35.81 -6.08 -1.12
C GLY A 60 36.64 -5.09 -0.30
N LYS A 61 37.56 -4.33 -0.91
CA LYS A 61 38.33 -3.28 -0.21
C LYS A 61 37.57 -1.95 -0.30
N PRO A 62 37.64 -1.09 0.73
CA PRO A 62 37.06 0.26 0.68
C PRO A 62 37.56 1.09 -0.50
N LEU A 63 36.64 1.68 -1.23
CA LEU A 63 36.92 2.53 -2.39
C LEU A 63 37.22 3.97 -1.91
N ALA A 64 38.41 4.21 -1.39
CA ALA A 64 38.79 5.48 -0.78
C ALA A 64 39.06 6.61 -1.80
N GLY A 65 38.58 7.83 -1.50
CA GLY A 65 38.87 9.05 -2.26
C GLY A 65 38.31 9.09 -3.68
N LYS A 66 37.35 8.24 -4.03
CA LYS A 66 36.76 8.13 -5.37
C LYS A 66 35.43 8.83 -5.48
N ALA A 67 35.14 9.33 -6.69
CA ALA A 67 33.80 9.81 -7.02
C ALA A 67 32.85 8.63 -7.22
N VAL A 68 31.71 8.64 -6.57
CA VAL A 68 30.63 7.65 -6.70
C VAL A 68 29.31 8.36 -7.00
N THR A 69 28.55 7.80 -7.93
CA THR A 69 27.17 8.26 -8.22
C THR A 69 26.19 7.37 -7.45
N VAL A 70 25.30 7.99 -6.72
CA VAL A 70 24.20 7.31 -5.98
C VAL A 70 22.89 7.83 -6.53
N ARG A 71 21.97 6.94 -6.94
CA ARG A 71 20.64 7.33 -7.40
C ARG A 71 19.61 6.29 -6.98
N GLN A 72 18.45 6.73 -6.51
CA GLN A 72 17.33 5.83 -6.24
C GLN A 72 16.82 5.22 -7.56
N VAL A 73 16.46 3.95 -7.54
CA VAL A 73 15.91 3.22 -8.70
C VAL A 73 14.53 2.63 -8.42
N ARG A 74 14.15 2.50 -7.14
CA ARG A 74 12.83 2.02 -6.74
C ARG A 74 12.48 2.51 -5.34
N HIS A 75 11.22 2.89 -5.12
CA HIS A 75 10.68 3.10 -3.77
C HIS A 75 10.47 1.79 -3.04
N GLN A 76 10.64 1.82 -1.69
CA GLN A 76 10.13 0.76 -0.83
C GLN A 76 8.60 0.83 -0.73
N PHE A 77 8.03 2.04 -0.60
CA PHE A 77 6.59 2.26 -0.61
C PHE A 77 5.98 1.87 -1.95
N LEU A 78 4.81 1.22 -1.91
CA LEU A 78 4.17 0.69 -3.10
C LEU A 78 3.16 1.70 -3.66
N PHE A 79 3.49 2.26 -4.82
CA PHE A 79 2.62 3.08 -5.64
C PHE A 79 2.10 2.24 -6.79
N GLY A 80 0.81 1.89 -6.76
CA GLY A 80 0.26 0.91 -7.68
C GLY A 80 -1.02 1.33 -8.38
N CYS A 81 -1.44 0.46 -9.31
CA CYS A 81 -2.74 0.47 -9.94
C CYS A 81 -3.15 -0.95 -10.32
N ASN A 82 -4.46 -1.19 -10.60
CA ASN A 82 -4.81 -2.38 -11.34
C ASN A 82 -4.20 -2.31 -12.77
N ILE A 83 -3.88 -3.48 -13.32
CA ILE A 83 -3.25 -3.58 -14.65
C ILE A 83 -4.09 -4.46 -15.59
N PHE A 84 -5.39 -4.48 -15.40
CA PHE A 84 -6.33 -5.42 -16.01
C PHE A 84 -6.40 -5.30 -17.54
N HIS A 85 -6.02 -4.15 -18.11
CA HIS A 85 -6.01 -3.87 -19.55
C HIS A 85 -4.65 -4.07 -20.22
N LEU A 86 -3.65 -4.58 -19.45
CA LEU A 86 -2.38 -4.92 -20.05
C LEU A 86 -2.52 -6.13 -20.96
N ASP A 87 -2.21 -5.95 -22.23
CA ASP A 87 -1.85 -7.03 -23.15
C ASP A 87 -0.37 -6.91 -23.51
N ALA A 88 0.45 -7.80 -22.93
CA ALA A 88 1.89 -7.77 -23.15
C ALA A 88 2.29 -8.14 -24.60
N ALA A 89 1.40 -8.76 -25.36
CA ALA A 89 1.63 -9.15 -26.76
C ALA A 89 1.14 -8.08 -27.76
N ASP A 90 0.27 -7.17 -27.34
CA ASP A 90 -0.25 -6.10 -28.21
C ASP A 90 0.82 -5.01 -28.42
N THR A 91 1.17 -4.79 -29.67
CA THR A 91 2.16 -3.79 -30.11
C THR A 91 1.55 -2.49 -30.60
N SER A 92 0.24 -2.29 -30.42
CA SER A 92 -0.47 -1.06 -30.79
C SER A 92 0.12 0.16 -30.08
N ALA A 93 -0.08 1.35 -30.68
CA ALA A 93 0.37 2.60 -30.07
C ALA A 93 -0.27 2.85 -28.69
N ALA A 94 -1.55 2.48 -28.53
CA ALA A 94 -2.27 2.62 -27.28
C ALA A 94 -1.67 1.73 -26.17
N GLN A 95 -1.41 0.44 -26.45
CA GLN A 95 -0.79 -0.47 -25.48
C GLN A 95 0.65 -0.06 -25.14
N LYS A 96 1.43 0.37 -26.11
CA LYS A 96 2.77 0.91 -25.84
C LYS A 96 2.73 2.13 -24.92
N ALA A 97 1.80 3.06 -25.18
CA ALA A 97 1.60 4.24 -24.32
C ALA A 97 1.14 3.84 -22.90
N TYR A 98 0.19 2.91 -22.78
CA TYR A 98 -0.25 2.34 -21.52
C TYR A 98 0.90 1.75 -20.73
N GLN A 99 1.66 0.84 -21.34
CA GLN A 99 2.79 0.14 -20.73
C GLN A 99 3.89 1.12 -20.28
N GLN A 100 4.27 2.07 -21.14
CA GLN A 100 5.30 3.06 -20.84
C GLN A 100 4.88 3.93 -19.65
N ARG A 101 3.66 4.51 -19.66
CA ARG A 101 3.18 5.37 -18.59
C ARG A 101 3.01 4.63 -17.28
N TYR A 102 2.60 3.36 -17.34
CA TYR A 102 2.50 2.51 -16.16
C TYR A 102 3.88 2.29 -15.52
N ALA A 103 4.86 1.87 -16.31
CA ALA A 103 6.22 1.62 -15.84
C ALA A 103 6.96 2.90 -15.39
N ASP A 104 6.67 4.05 -15.99
CA ASP A 104 7.27 5.33 -15.60
C ASP A 104 6.83 5.77 -14.20
N LEU A 105 5.57 5.54 -13.83
CA LEU A 105 5.01 6.02 -12.58
C LEU A 105 5.06 4.96 -11.48
N LEU A 106 4.67 3.72 -11.75
CA LEU A 106 4.24 2.74 -10.76
C LEU A 106 5.29 1.63 -10.53
N ASN A 107 5.34 1.12 -9.32
CA ASN A 107 6.19 0.01 -8.90
C ASN A 107 5.38 -1.19 -8.36
N TYR A 108 4.04 -1.14 -8.48
CA TYR A 108 3.13 -2.13 -7.95
C TYR A 108 1.90 -2.31 -8.84
N ALA A 109 1.44 -3.55 -9.02
CA ALA A 109 0.32 -3.88 -9.89
C ALA A 109 -0.63 -4.90 -9.26
N THR A 110 -1.94 -4.71 -9.43
CA THR A 110 -2.97 -5.68 -9.08
C THR A 110 -3.37 -6.48 -10.31
N LEU A 111 -3.25 -7.81 -10.24
CA LEU A 111 -3.61 -8.76 -11.30
C LEU A 111 -5.01 -9.33 -11.10
N PRO A 112 -5.82 -9.55 -12.18
CA PRO A 112 -7.21 -9.96 -12.09
C PRO A 112 -7.36 -11.48 -11.93
N PHE A 113 -7.67 -11.93 -10.73
CA PHE A 113 -8.01 -13.32 -10.42
C PHE A 113 -9.49 -13.50 -10.08
N TYR A 114 -10.40 -12.71 -10.66
CA TYR A 114 -11.85 -12.85 -10.51
C TYR A 114 -12.29 -14.23 -10.97
N TRP A 115 -12.77 -15.09 -10.07
CA TRP A 115 -12.89 -16.52 -10.35
C TRP A 115 -13.73 -16.83 -11.59
N GLY A 116 -14.92 -16.23 -11.72
CA GLY A 116 -15.79 -16.48 -12.87
C GLY A 116 -15.24 -15.96 -14.21
N MET A 117 -14.36 -14.95 -14.19
CA MET A 117 -13.66 -14.45 -15.39
C MET A 117 -12.38 -15.24 -15.66
N PHE A 118 -11.65 -15.57 -14.59
CA PHE A 118 -10.40 -16.32 -14.67
C PHE A 118 -10.60 -17.80 -15.07
N GLU A 119 -11.68 -18.42 -14.59
CA GLU A 119 -12.04 -19.82 -14.85
C GLU A 119 -13.54 -19.92 -15.22
N PRO A 120 -13.93 -19.43 -16.42
CA PRO A 120 -15.34 -19.40 -16.84
C PRO A 120 -15.95 -20.78 -17.07
N ARG A 121 -15.12 -21.82 -17.25
CA ARG A 121 -15.46 -23.24 -17.30
C ARG A 121 -14.58 -24.00 -16.33
N GLU A 122 -15.13 -24.93 -15.58
CA GLU A 122 -14.39 -25.75 -14.62
C GLU A 122 -13.15 -26.39 -15.26
N GLY A 123 -11.98 -26.18 -14.66
CA GLY A 123 -10.69 -26.69 -15.16
C GLY A 123 -10.05 -25.88 -16.30
N ASN A 124 -10.70 -24.82 -16.82
CA ASN A 124 -10.16 -24.01 -17.91
C ASN A 124 -9.82 -22.58 -17.43
N ALA A 125 -8.75 -22.48 -16.67
CA ALA A 125 -8.28 -21.21 -16.10
C ALA A 125 -7.40 -20.41 -17.08
N ALA A 126 -7.54 -19.08 -17.08
CA ALA A 126 -6.77 -18.14 -17.91
C ALA A 126 -5.33 -17.94 -17.40
N THR A 127 -4.68 -18.99 -16.91
CA THR A 127 -3.37 -18.96 -16.25
C THR A 127 -2.29 -18.36 -17.14
N ALA A 128 -2.26 -18.70 -18.44
CA ALA A 128 -1.23 -18.21 -19.36
C ALA A 128 -1.30 -16.70 -19.57
N HIS A 129 -2.51 -16.15 -19.70
CA HIS A 129 -2.71 -14.70 -19.86
C HIS A 129 -2.23 -13.91 -18.63
N ILE A 130 -2.68 -14.32 -17.42
CA ILE A 130 -2.28 -13.64 -16.19
C ILE A 130 -0.78 -13.81 -15.92
N ARG A 131 -0.21 -14.97 -16.31
CA ARG A 131 1.25 -15.17 -16.22
C ARG A 131 2.03 -14.21 -17.09
N ALA A 132 1.60 -13.97 -18.34
CA ALA A 132 2.24 -13.00 -19.24
C ALA A 132 2.20 -11.57 -18.65
N MET A 133 1.09 -11.17 -18.03
CA MET A 133 0.99 -9.88 -17.31
C MET A 133 1.99 -9.81 -16.14
N ALA A 134 2.08 -10.87 -15.33
CA ALA A 134 2.99 -10.92 -14.19
C ALA A 134 4.46 -10.93 -14.61
N GLU A 135 4.80 -11.63 -15.71
CA GLU A 135 6.14 -11.64 -16.29
C GLU A 135 6.54 -10.27 -16.83
N TRP A 136 5.62 -9.58 -17.51
CA TRP A 136 5.83 -8.19 -17.92
C TRP A 136 6.11 -7.29 -16.71
N CYS A 137 5.32 -7.38 -15.66
CA CYS A 137 5.54 -6.62 -14.42
C CYS A 137 6.94 -6.91 -13.84
N LYS A 138 7.32 -8.18 -13.75
CA LYS A 138 8.63 -8.61 -13.24
C LYS A 138 9.79 -8.03 -14.08
N ALA A 139 9.67 -8.05 -15.43
CA ALA A 139 10.66 -7.49 -16.33
C ALA A 139 10.84 -5.97 -16.14
N HIS A 140 9.80 -5.26 -15.69
CA HIS A 140 9.84 -3.82 -15.42
C HIS A 140 10.08 -3.49 -13.94
N GLY A 141 10.42 -4.47 -13.08
CA GLY A 141 10.68 -4.25 -11.67
C GLY A 141 9.42 -3.91 -10.84
N ILE A 142 8.24 -4.20 -11.36
CA ILE A 142 6.94 -3.94 -10.74
C ILE A 142 6.53 -5.16 -9.93
N ARG A 143 6.25 -4.97 -8.63
CA ARG A 143 5.72 -6.03 -7.76
C ARG A 143 4.25 -6.29 -8.09
N THR A 144 3.79 -7.52 -7.88
CA THR A 144 2.40 -7.90 -8.20
C THR A 144 1.64 -8.42 -7.00
N LYS A 145 0.34 -8.14 -6.99
CA LYS A 145 -0.67 -8.69 -6.09
C LYS A 145 -1.76 -9.38 -6.91
N GLY A 146 -2.16 -10.60 -6.54
CA GLY A 146 -3.32 -11.26 -7.10
C GLY A 146 -4.60 -10.86 -6.36
N HIS A 147 -5.67 -10.53 -7.11
CA HIS A 147 -6.94 -10.05 -6.56
C HIS A 147 -8.14 -10.63 -7.31
N PRO A 148 -9.13 -11.16 -6.61
CA PRO A 148 -9.06 -11.78 -5.28
C PRO A 148 -9.06 -13.32 -5.36
N LEU A 149 -8.60 -14.00 -4.29
CA LEU A 149 -8.67 -15.47 -4.24
C LEU A 149 -10.05 -15.97 -3.80
N CYS A 150 -10.70 -15.32 -2.85
CA CYS A 150 -12.05 -15.65 -2.39
C CYS A 150 -12.92 -14.40 -2.37
N TRP A 151 -13.97 -14.38 -3.16
CA TRP A 151 -14.94 -13.30 -3.25
C TRP A 151 -16.27 -13.80 -3.77
N HIS A 152 -17.37 -13.27 -3.24
CA HIS A 152 -18.72 -13.66 -3.60
C HIS A 152 -19.17 -13.06 -4.95
N THR A 153 -18.68 -11.86 -5.29
CA THR A 153 -19.01 -11.26 -6.60
C THR A 153 -18.17 -11.94 -7.70
N VAL A 154 -18.75 -12.10 -8.88
CA VAL A 154 -18.10 -12.78 -10.03
C VAL A 154 -17.71 -14.24 -9.71
N GLN A 155 -18.52 -14.96 -8.92
CA GLN A 155 -18.38 -16.42 -8.81
C GLN A 155 -18.61 -17.11 -10.16
N PRO A 156 -17.95 -18.21 -10.49
CA PRO A 156 -18.22 -18.93 -11.73
C PRO A 156 -19.60 -19.62 -11.68
N ARG A 157 -20.36 -19.52 -12.79
CA ARG A 157 -21.70 -20.11 -12.89
C ARG A 157 -21.73 -21.63 -12.74
N TRP A 158 -20.62 -22.30 -13.05
CA TRP A 158 -20.53 -23.75 -12.90
C TRP A 158 -20.46 -24.23 -11.43
N LEU A 159 -20.43 -23.29 -10.46
CA LEU A 159 -20.65 -23.62 -9.04
C LEU A 159 -22.14 -23.81 -8.72
N ASP A 160 -23.05 -23.32 -9.56
CA ASP A 160 -24.47 -23.42 -9.31
C ASP A 160 -24.91 -24.91 -9.21
N GLY A 161 -25.67 -25.21 -8.16
CA GLY A 161 -26.15 -26.57 -7.89
C GLY A 161 -25.14 -27.52 -7.23
N LYS A 162 -23.91 -27.12 -7.00
CA LYS A 162 -22.94 -27.89 -6.20
C LYS A 162 -23.29 -27.79 -4.70
N THR A 163 -22.98 -28.85 -3.96
CA THR A 163 -23.12 -28.88 -2.51
C THR A 163 -22.09 -27.93 -1.86
N LEU A 164 -22.34 -27.42 -0.64
CA LEU A 164 -21.42 -26.53 0.06
C LEU A 164 -20.05 -27.18 0.32
N ASP A 165 -20.02 -28.51 0.56
CA ASP A 165 -18.77 -29.27 0.71
C ASP A 165 -17.95 -29.26 -0.60
N GLU A 166 -18.60 -29.41 -1.75
CA GLU A 166 -17.96 -29.33 -3.05
C GLU A 166 -17.45 -27.92 -3.32
N VAL A 167 -18.26 -26.88 -3.05
CA VAL A 167 -17.87 -25.47 -3.19
C VAL A 167 -16.65 -25.17 -2.32
N LYS A 168 -16.67 -25.60 -1.07
CA LYS A 168 -15.54 -25.45 -0.14
C LYS A 168 -14.27 -26.10 -0.68
N ARG A 169 -14.35 -27.37 -1.11
CA ARG A 169 -13.21 -28.11 -1.67
C ARG A 169 -12.65 -27.40 -2.92
N LEU A 170 -13.52 -26.95 -3.80
CA LEU A 170 -13.14 -26.25 -5.04
C LEU A 170 -12.51 -24.88 -4.74
N GLN A 171 -13.07 -24.12 -3.79
CA GLN A 171 -12.53 -22.83 -3.38
C GLN A 171 -11.12 -22.97 -2.77
N LEU A 172 -10.93 -23.91 -1.86
CA LEU A 172 -9.62 -24.13 -1.24
C LEU A 172 -8.62 -24.75 -2.25
N GLY A 173 -9.07 -25.64 -3.11
CA GLY A 173 -8.27 -26.22 -4.20
C GLY A 173 -7.79 -25.15 -5.19
N ARG A 174 -8.68 -24.21 -5.56
CA ARG A 174 -8.32 -23.06 -6.39
C ARG A 174 -7.23 -22.19 -5.73
N ILE A 175 -7.39 -21.84 -4.46
CA ILE A 175 -6.40 -21.02 -3.74
C ILE A 175 -5.03 -21.71 -3.78
N THR A 176 -4.98 -22.99 -3.46
CA THR A 176 -3.74 -23.78 -3.50
C THR A 176 -3.12 -23.78 -4.89
N ARG A 177 -3.93 -24.01 -5.94
CA ARG A 177 -3.50 -24.03 -7.33
C ARG A 177 -2.88 -22.69 -7.77
N GLU A 178 -3.62 -21.59 -7.57
CA GLU A 178 -3.20 -20.27 -8.05
C GLU A 178 -1.97 -19.75 -7.31
N VAL A 179 -1.97 -19.84 -5.99
CA VAL A 179 -0.84 -19.38 -5.17
C VAL A 179 0.42 -20.20 -5.47
N THR A 180 0.29 -21.50 -5.70
CA THR A 180 1.43 -22.36 -6.11
C THR A 180 1.91 -22.03 -7.51
N ALA A 181 1.00 -21.86 -8.48
CA ALA A 181 1.34 -21.59 -9.88
C ALA A 181 2.05 -20.25 -10.08
N PHE A 182 1.77 -19.27 -9.23
CA PHE A 182 2.33 -17.91 -9.37
C PHE A 182 3.39 -17.54 -8.31
N LYS A 183 3.84 -18.48 -7.47
CA LYS A 183 4.77 -18.20 -6.35
C LYS A 183 6.08 -17.51 -6.73
N ASP A 184 6.53 -17.65 -7.97
CA ASP A 184 7.75 -17.07 -8.53
C ASP A 184 7.54 -15.66 -9.16
N LEU A 185 6.26 -15.27 -9.32
CA LEU A 185 5.85 -14.02 -9.96
C LEU A 185 5.05 -13.11 -9.00
N THR A 186 4.12 -13.68 -8.24
CA THR A 186 3.19 -12.95 -7.38
C THR A 186 3.40 -13.32 -5.93
N GLY A 187 3.91 -12.36 -5.16
CA GLY A 187 4.22 -12.52 -3.74
C GLY A 187 3.16 -12.00 -2.77
N MET A 188 2.08 -11.39 -3.27
CA MET A 188 0.99 -10.82 -2.46
C MET A 188 -0.37 -11.26 -2.97
N TRP A 189 -1.35 -11.42 -2.06
CA TRP A 189 -2.69 -11.88 -2.40
C TRP A 189 -3.76 -11.24 -1.53
N ASP A 190 -4.81 -10.67 -2.16
CA ASP A 190 -6.08 -10.44 -1.48
C ASP A 190 -6.76 -11.82 -1.33
N VAL A 191 -6.57 -12.44 -0.15
CA VAL A 191 -7.04 -13.80 0.09
C VAL A 191 -8.55 -13.85 0.19
N VAL A 192 -9.13 -12.92 0.95
CA VAL A 192 -10.57 -12.73 1.01
C VAL A 192 -10.89 -11.26 0.79
N ASN A 193 -11.87 -11.02 -0.09
CA ASN A 193 -12.37 -9.70 -0.41
C ASN A 193 -13.82 -9.53 0.09
N GLU A 194 -14.12 -8.40 0.76
CA GLU A 194 -15.46 -7.97 1.18
C GLU A 194 -16.19 -8.99 2.09
N ALA A 195 -15.46 -9.50 3.06
CA ALA A 195 -15.97 -10.51 3.97
C ALA A 195 -17.10 -10.01 4.89
N VAL A 196 -17.18 -8.69 5.15
CA VAL A 196 -18.22 -8.10 6.00
C VAL A 196 -19.62 -8.25 5.41
N VAL A 197 -19.75 -8.06 4.09
CA VAL A 197 -21.06 -8.16 3.40
C VAL A 197 -21.33 -9.56 2.86
N MET A 198 -20.30 -10.36 2.64
CA MET A 198 -20.37 -11.66 1.98
C MET A 198 -21.47 -12.60 2.50
N PRO A 199 -21.66 -12.81 3.82
CA PRO A 199 -22.63 -13.79 4.33
C PRO A 199 -24.10 -13.38 4.10
N THR A 200 -24.33 -12.14 3.63
CA THR A 200 -25.69 -11.61 3.37
C THR A 200 -25.92 -11.25 1.89
N PHE A 201 -24.87 -11.27 1.08
CA PHE A 201 -24.95 -10.88 -0.34
C PHE A 201 -25.58 -11.96 -1.19
N GLN A 202 -26.78 -11.71 -1.74
CA GLN A 202 -27.49 -12.60 -2.67
C GLN A 202 -27.41 -14.09 -2.24
N VAL A 203 -27.50 -14.33 -0.93
CA VAL A 203 -27.21 -15.64 -0.33
C VAL A 203 -28.08 -16.80 -0.85
N GLN A 204 -29.23 -16.49 -1.47
CA GLN A 204 -30.12 -17.51 -2.06
C GLN A 204 -29.56 -18.11 -3.37
N THR A 205 -28.69 -17.40 -4.05
CA THR A 205 -28.21 -17.75 -5.41
C THR A 205 -26.68 -17.75 -5.52
N ASN A 206 -25.96 -17.28 -4.50
CA ASN A 206 -24.51 -17.17 -4.52
C ASN A 206 -23.86 -18.23 -3.62
N GLN A 207 -23.16 -19.19 -4.22
CA GLN A 207 -22.57 -20.34 -3.53
C GLN A 207 -21.46 -19.94 -2.54
N ILE A 208 -20.67 -18.92 -2.88
CA ILE A 208 -19.60 -18.43 -1.97
C ILE A 208 -20.21 -17.71 -0.78
N ALA A 209 -21.26 -16.91 -1.01
CA ALA A 209 -21.99 -16.25 0.08
C ALA A 209 -22.69 -17.28 1.00
N GLN A 210 -23.28 -18.35 0.41
CA GLN A 210 -23.85 -19.45 1.20
C GLN A 210 -22.79 -20.15 2.04
N LEU A 211 -21.64 -20.47 1.45
CA LEU A 211 -20.51 -21.07 2.16
C LEU A 211 -20.04 -20.17 3.32
N CYS A 212 -19.93 -18.87 3.06
CA CYS A 212 -19.56 -17.91 4.11
C CYS A 212 -20.59 -17.83 5.24
N LYS A 213 -21.88 -17.87 4.90
CA LYS A 213 -22.97 -17.89 5.89
C LYS A 213 -22.95 -19.16 6.73
N ASP A 214 -22.73 -20.32 6.12
CA ASP A 214 -22.70 -21.63 6.76
C ASP A 214 -21.53 -21.77 7.74
N LEU A 215 -20.33 -21.46 7.29
CA LEU A 215 -19.10 -21.55 8.09
C LEU A 215 -18.97 -20.42 9.13
N GLY A 216 -19.55 -19.27 8.84
CA GLY A 216 -19.23 -17.99 9.46
C GLY A 216 -17.99 -17.32 8.84
N PRO A 217 -17.96 -15.96 8.78
CA PRO A 217 -16.89 -15.23 8.11
C PRO A 217 -15.50 -15.55 8.64
N VAL A 218 -15.32 -15.64 9.95
CA VAL A 218 -14.02 -15.91 10.59
C VAL A 218 -13.47 -17.27 10.19
N GLU A 219 -14.32 -18.32 10.15
CA GLU A 219 -13.87 -19.66 9.80
C GLU A 219 -13.56 -19.78 8.30
N LEU A 220 -14.36 -19.16 7.43
CA LEU A 220 -14.04 -19.08 6.00
C LEU A 220 -12.68 -18.40 5.77
N ILE A 221 -12.45 -17.24 6.41
CA ILE A 221 -11.19 -16.51 6.31
C ILE A 221 -10.03 -17.38 6.81
N LYS A 222 -10.20 -18.03 7.96
CA LYS A 222 -9.17 -18.90 8.53
C LYS A 222 -8.75 -20.02 7.59
N GLN A 223 -9.71 -20.72 6.98
CA GLN A 223 -9.43 -21.82 6.06
C GLN A 223 -8.78 -21.34 4.75
N THR A 224 -9.27 -20.24 4.18
CA THR A 224 -8.72 -19.66 2.94
C THR A 224 -7.30 -19.14 3.14
N PHE A 225 -7.03 -18.44 4.26
CA PHE A 225 -5.68 -18.00 4.62
C PHE A 225 -4.72 -19.15 4.90
N ALA A 226 -5.19 -20.20 5.56
CA ALA A 226 -4.40 -21.40 5.81
C ALA A 226 -3.99 -22.08 4.48
N ALA A 227 -4.92 -22.20 3.52
CA ALA A 227 -4.64 -22.77 2.20
C ALA A 227 -3.61 -21.90 1.43
N ALA A 228 -3.76 -20.58 1.43
CA ALA A 228 -2.83 -19.66 0.78
C ALA A 228 -1.44 -19.72 1.43
N ARG A 229 -1.35 -19.72 2.75
CA ARG A 229 -0.09 -19.80 3.50
C ARG A 229 0.63 -21.12 3.28
N ALA A 230 -0.11 -22.24 3.23
CA ALA A 230 0.45 -23.56 2.94
C ALA A 230 1.02 -23.64 1.51
N ALA A 231 0.34 -23.02 0.53
CA ALA A 231 0.76 -22.99 -0.88
C ALA A 231 2.02 -22.14 -1.10
N ASN A 232 2.15 -21.01 -0.38
CA ASN A 232 3.35 -20.16 -0.39
C ASN A 232 3.61 -19.57 1.00
N PRO A 233 4.51 -20.19 1.80
CA PRO A 233 4.84 -19.70 3.14
C PRO A 233 5.41 -18.28 3.20
N LYS A 234 5.95 -17.76 2.08
CA LYS A 234 6.56 -16.42 1.99
C LYS A 234 5.61 -15.36 1.42
N ALA A 235 4.39 -15.74 1.03
CA ALA A 235 3.42 -14.77 0.49
C ALA A 235 2.95 -13.78 1.56
N THR A 236 2.74 -12.54 1.15
CA THR A 236 2.03 -11.52 1.94
C THR A 236 0.54 -11.66 1.71
N LEU A 237 -0.22 -11.94 2.77
CA LEU A 237 -1.63 -12.25 2.73
C LEU A 237 -2.48 -11.09 3.28
N LEU A 238 -3.41 -10.60 2.46
CA LEU A 238 -4.26 -9.46 2.77
C LEU A 238 -5.70 -9.92 3.05
N LEU A 239 -6.32 -9.31 4.07
CA LEU A 239 -7.77 -9.27 4.23
C LEU A 239 -8.24 -7.90 3.73
N ASN A 240 -9.02 -7.87 2.65
CA ASN A 240 -9.39 -6.65 1.92
C ASN A 240 -10.89 -6.38 2.02
N ASP A 241 -11.28 -5.14 2.34
CA ASP A 241 -12.68 -4.76 2.42
C ASP A 241 -12.88 -3.27 2.09
N PHE A 242 -14.09 -2.91 1.62
CA PHE A 242 -14.52 -1.51 1.46
C PHE A 242 -15.17 -0.96 2.74
N ASP A 243 -15.63 -1.83 3.63
CA ASP A 243 -16.27 -1.43 4.89
C ASP A 243 -15.21 -0.90 5.86
N THR A 244 -15.25 0.38 6.16
CA THR A 244 -14.37 1.01 7.16
C THR A 244 -15.10 1.31 8.46
N SER A 245 -16.28 0.72 8.67
CA SER A 245 -17.05 0.84 9.90
C SER A 245 -16.51 -0.10 11.02
N PRO A 246 -17.01 0.02 12.25
CA PRO A 246 -16.66 -0.91 13.32
C PRO A 246 -16.90 -2.39 13.01
N ARG A 247 -17.71 -2.73 12.01
CA ARG A 247 -17.95 -4.13 11.59
C ARG A 247 -16.68 -4.77 11.04
N PHE A 248 -15.93 -4.07 10.18
CA PHE A 248 -14.68 -4.59 9.67
C PHE A 248 -13.58 -4.63 10.73
N GLU A 249 -13.52 -3.60 11.59
CA GLU A 249 -12.60 -3.62 12.74
C GLU A 249 -12.81 -4.84 13.63
N LYS A 250 -14.07 -5.15 13.96
CA LYS A 250 -14.44 -6.34 14.73
C LYS A 250 -14.05 -7.62 14.02
N LEU A 251 -14.31 -7.73 12.72
CA LEU A 251 -13.95 -8.91 11.94
C LEU A 251 -12.42 -9.14 11.92
N VAL A 252 -11.64 -8.08 11.73
CA VAL A 252 -10.16 -8.16 11.80
C VAL A 252 -9.71 -8.65 13.18
N GLU A 253 -10.28 -8.07 14.25
CA GLU A 253 -9.97 -8.46 15.63
C GLU A 253 -10.29 -9.94 15.91
N GLU A 254 -11.47 -10.40 15.51
CA GLU A 254 -11.90 -11.81 15.67
C GLU A 254 -11.00 -12.76 14.85
N CYS A 255 -10.63 -12.39 13.63
CA CYS A 255 -9.70 -13.17 12.81
C CYS A 255 -8.31 -13.29 13.44
N LEU A 256 -7.77 -12.19 13.94
CA LEU A 256 -6.46 -12.19 14.62
C LEU A 256 -6.51 -13.03 15.90
N ALA A 257 -7.57 -12.92 16.69
CA ALA A 257 -7.79 -13.74 17.89
C ALA A 257 -7.91 -15.24 17.56
N ALA A 258 -8.48 -15.57 16.39
CA ALA A 258 -8.58 -16.95 15.89
C ALA A 258 -7.26 -17.47 15.26
N GLY A 259 -6.19 -16.67 15.27
CA GLY A 259 -4.88 -17.04 14.74
C GLY A 259 -4.78 -17.01 13.22
N VAL A 260 -5.65 -16.26 12.53
CA VAL A 260 -5.56 -16.08 11.08
C VAL A 260 -4.26 -15.34 10.74
N PRO A 261 -3.42 -15.85 9.82
CA PRO A 261 -2.13 -15.24 9.49
C PRO A 261 -2.30 -14.03 8.54
N ILE A 262 -3.05 -13.01 8.99
CA ILE A 262 -3.19 -11.74 8.26
C ILE A 262 -1.86 -10.99 8.36
N ASP A 263 -1.25 -10.71 7.21
CA ASP A 263 -0.04 -9.89 7.14
C ASP A 263 -0.37 -8.41 6.96
N VAL A 264 -1.43 -8.09 6.21
CA VAL A 264 -1.82 -6.72 5.85
C VAL A 264 -3.33 -6.56 5.90
N VAL A 265 -3.81 -5.41 6.36
CA VAL A 265 -5.22 -4.99 6.24
C VAL A 265 -5.37 -4.14 4.98
N GLY A 266 -6.26 -4.58 4.07
CA GLY A 266 -6.59 -3.87 2.84
C GLY A 266 -7.84 -3.01 3.01
N ILE A 267 -7.78 -1.76 2.55
CA ILE A 267 -8.86 -0.78 2.52
C ILE A 267 -9.08 -0.35 1.06
N GLN A 268 -10.23 -0.69 0.47
CA GLN A 268 -10.49 -0.39 -0.95
C GLN A 268 -10.47 1.10 -1.27
N SER A 269 -11.20 1.91 -0.52
CA SER A 269 -11.29 3.38 -0.67
C SER A 269 -11.84 3.88 -2.02
N HIS A 270 -12.82 3.19 -2.61
CA HIS A 270 -13.55 3.70 -3.75
C HIS A 270 -14.33 4.97 -3.39
N MET A 271 -14.03 6.07 -4.08
CA MET A 271 -14.66 7.38 -3.85
C MET A 271 -15.38 7.91 -5.11
N HIS A 272 -16.10 7.03 -5.83
CA HIS A 272 -16.89 7.41 -7.01
C HIS A 272 -17.97 8.48 -6.71
N GLY A 273 -18.53 8.45 -5.51
CA GLY A 273 -19.55 9.42 -5.06
C GLY A 273 -18.97 10.73 -4.50
N GLY A 274 -17.67 10.95 -4.63
CA GLY A 274 -16.96 12.13 -4.16
C GLY A 274 -15.87 11.82 -3.14
N TYR A 275 -14.88 12.67 -3.10
CA TYR A 275 -13.73 12.58 -2.21
C TYR A 275 -14.13 12.70 -0.73
N ARG A 276 -13.69 11.78 0.10
CA ARG A 276 -14.02 11.72 1.53
C ARG A 276 -13.15 12.62 2.42
N GLY A 277 -12.08 13.17 1.87
CA GLY A 277 -11.19 14.11 2.56
C GLY A 277 -10.03 13.47 3.33
N ALA A 278 -9.03 14.30 3.62
CA ALA A 278 -7.82 13.90 4.35
C ALA A 278 -8.12 13.40 5.77
N ARG A 279 -9.08 14.02 6.47
CA ARG A 279 -9.49 13.63 7.84
C ARG A 279 -9.99 12.19 7.86
N TRP A 280 -10.86 11.82 6.93
CA TRP A 280 -11.34 10.45 6.84
C TRP A 280 -10.19 9.44 6.63
N ALA A 281 -9.26 9.75 5.72
CA ALA A 281 -8.12 8.88 5.47
C ALA A 281 -7.24 8.69 6.72
N TRP A 282 -6.95 9.79 7.42
CA TRP A 282 -6.20 9.78 8.66
C TRP A 282 -6.91 8.95 9.74
N ASP A 283 -8.19 9.21 9.98
CA ASP A 283 -8.96 8.53 11.03
C ASP A 283 -9.10 7.01 10.75
N VAL A 284 -9.23 6.60 9.48
CA VAL A 284 -9.19 5.18 9.10
C VAL A 284 -7.83 4.59 9.45
N CYS A 285 -6.72 5.22 9.05
CA CYS A 285 -5.38 4.74 9.39
C CYS A 285 -5.17 4.62 10.89
N GLU A 286 -5.58 5.64 11.68
CA GLU A 286 -5.44 5.64 13.14
C GLU A 286 -6.22 4.50 13.81
N ARG A 287 -7.43 4.19 13.29
CA ARG A 287 -8.25 3.09 13.83
C ARG A 287 -7.66 1.72 13.51
N PHE A 288 -7.20 1.51 12.27
CA PHE A 288 -6.69 0.20 11.84
C PHE A 288 -5.24 -0.07 12.26
N LYS A 289 -4.41 0.96 12.50
CA LYS A 289 -3.02 0.75 12.99
C LYS A 289 -2.94 0.01 14.32
N ARG A 290 -4.01 0.05 15.14
CA ARG A 290 -4.07 -0.65 16.44
C ARG A 290 -3.88 -2.16 16.34
N PHE A 291 -4.13 -2.74 15.17
CA PHE A 291 -3.93 -4.17 14.93
C PHE A 291 -2.47 -4.57 14.71
N GLY A 292 -1.54 -3.59 14.69
CA GLY A 292 -0.11 -3.84 14.50
C GLY A 292 0.23 -4.42 13.12
N LYS A 293 -0.66 -4.25 12.13
CA LYS A 293 -0.48 -4.69 10.75
C LYS A 293 -0.33 -3.51 9.82
N PRO A 294 0.51 -3.62 8.78
CA PRO A 294 0.51 -2.66 7.69
C PRO A 294 -0.88 -2.48 7.08
N ILE A 295 -1.12 -1.29 6.55
CA ILE A 295 -2.36 -0.93 5.85
C ILE A 295 -2.03 -0.68 4.39
N HIS A 296 -2.74 -1.33 3.49
CA HIS A 296 -2.72 -1.01 2.06
C HIS A 296 -4.05 -0.38 1.66
N PHE A 297 -4.01 0.79 1.02
CA PHE A 297 -5.15 1.34 0.29
C PHE A 297 -5.16 0.71 -1.09
N THR A 298 -6.12 -0.19 -1.33
CA THR A 298 -6.01 -1.21 -2.39
C THR A 298 -6.72 -0.88 -3.68
N GLU A 299 -7.69 0.07 -3.67
CA GLU A 299 -8.61 0.31 -4.80
C GLU A 299 -9.09 1.77 -4.84
N LEU A 300 -8.13 2.71 -4.67
CA LEU A 300 -8.42 4.13 -4.63
C LEU A 300 -9.04 4.64 -5.93
N THR A 301 -10.18 5.30 -5.81
CA THR A 301 -10.85 5.98 -6.92
C THR A 301 -11.23 7.41 -6.54
N ILE A 302 -10.87 8.37 -7.36
CA ILE A 302 -11.36 9.76 -7.33
C ILE A 302 -11.73 10.13 -8.76
N THR A 303 -12.95 10.60 -9.00
CA THR A 303 -13.45 10.88 -10.35
C THR A 303 -13.10 12.30 -10.82
N SER A 304 -12.86 12.44 -12.13
CA SER A 304 -12.58 13.71 -12.80
C SER A 304 -13.78 14.27 -13.56
N GLY A 305 -14.95 13.72 -13.35
CA GLY A 305 -16.22 14.19 -13.91
C GLY A 305 -17.10 14.85 -12.85
N GLU A 306 -18.38 14.99 -13.18
CA GLU A 306 -19.39 15.41 -12.24
C GLU A 306 -19.46 14.46 -11.02
N ILE A 307 -19.72 15.00 -9.84
CA ILE A 307 -19.93 14.18 -8.63
C ILE A 307 -21.34 13.61 -8.64
N LYS A 308 -21.43 12.30 -8.82
CA LYS A 308 -22.72 11.58 -8.74
C LYS A 308 -22.96 11.16 -7.28
N LYS A 309 -23.97 11.74 -6.62
CA LYS A 309 -24.30 11.43 -5.22
C LYS A 309 -24.78 9.99 -4.98
N GLN A 310 -25.37 9.39 -6.03
CA GLN A 310 -25.86 8.01 -5.99
C GLN A 310 -25.14 7.19 -7.06
N ILE A 311 -24.43 6.16 -6.63
CA ILE A 311 -23.66 5.27 -7.52
C ILE A 311 -24.41 3.96 -7.71
N ARG A 312 -24.55 3.52 -8.95
CA ARG A 312 -25.14 2.23 -9.33
C ARG A 312 -24.05 1.14 -9.28
N TRP A 313 -23.70 0.68 -8.09
CA TRP A 313 -22.59 -0.27 -7.89
C TRP A 313 -22.76 -1.60 -8.64
N HIS A 314 -24.01 -2.03 -8.91
CA HIS A 314 -24.33 -3.29 -9.58
C HIS A 314 -25.22 -3.09 -10.82
N GLY A 315 -25.32 -1.87 -11.32
CA GLY A 315 -26.11 -1.51 -12.49
C GLY A 315 -25.30 -1.52 -13.79
N PRO A 316 -25.96 -1.18 -14.92
CA PRO A 316 -25.27 -0.92 -16.17
C PRO A 316 -24.21 0.17 -16.00
N ARG A 317 -23.12 0.06 -16.76
CA ARG A 317 -22.09 1.11 -16.81
C ARG A 317 -22.72 2.45 -17.22
N TYR A 318 -22.13 3.53 -16.72
CA TYR A 318 -22.48 4.87 -17.18
C TYR A 318 -21.83 5.09 -18.56
N ASP A 319 -22.61 5.57 -19.51
CA ASP A 319 -22.17 6.00 -20.84
C ASP A 319 -22.09 7.54 -20.97
N ASP A 320 -22.74 8.24 -20.03
CA ASP A 320 -22.86 9.69 -19.94
C ASP A 320 -21.96 10.36 -18.88
N TRP A 321 -21.04 9.60 -18.25
CA TRP A 321 -20.17 10.12 -17.23
C TRP A 321 -18.78 10.41 -17.81
N HIS A 322 -18.52 11.68 -18.09
CA HIS A 322 -17.29 12.12 -18.76
C HIS A 322 -16.41 12.95 -17.84
N SER A 323 -15.12 12.94 -18.11
CA SER A 323 -14.15 13.86 -17.52
C SER A 323 -14.44 15.30 -17.96
N THR A 324 -14.20 16.26 -17.06
CA THR A 324 -14.29 17.70 -17.38
C THR A 324 -13.01 18.39 -16.91
N PRO A 325 -12.61 19.54 -17.54
CA PRO A 325 -11.42 20.27 -17.12
C PRO A 325 -11.42 20.65 -15.63
N GLU A 326 -12.58 21.08 -15.11
CA GLU A 326 -12.76 21.43 -13.70
C GLU A 326 -12.68 20.20 -12.80
N GLY A 327 -13.24 19.08 -13.26
CA GLY A 327 -13.19 17.79 -12.60
C GLY A 327 -11.77 17.23 -12.53
N GLU A 328 -10.99 17.36 -13.60
CA GLU A 328 -9.58 16.93 -13.64
C GLU A 328 -8.70 17.77 -12.71
N ALA A 329 -8.89 19.10 -12.72
CA ALA A 329 -8.19 19.99 -11.79
C ALA A 329 -8.54 19.68 -10.33
N ARG A 330 -9.80 19.33 -10.05
CA ARG A 330 -10.25 18.86 -8.73
C ARG A 330 -9.59 17.53 -8.38
N GLN A 331 -9.66 16.53 -9.26
CA GLN A 331 -9.05 15.22 -9.06
C GLN A 331 -7.56 15.33 -8.71
N ALA A 332 -6.81 16.16 -9.43
CA ALA A 332 -5.39 16.38 -9.18
C ALA A 332 -5.11 16.93 -7.77
N ARG A 333 -5.90 17.91 -7.31
CA ARG A 333 -5.77 18.48 -5.94
C ARG A 333 -6.11 17.44 -4.87
N GLU A 334 -7.19 16.68 -5.06
CA GLU A 334 -7.66 15.66 -4.12
C GLU A 334 -6.66 14.48 -4.05
N VAL A 335 -6.11 14.06 -5.19
CA VAL A 335 -5.02 13.07 -5.29
C VAL A 335 -3.80 13.53 -4.50
N ARG A 336 -3.34 14.76 -4.72
CA ARG A 336 -2.17 15.30 -3.99
C ARG A 336 -2.39 15.25 -2.48
N GLN A 337 -3.55 15.71 -2.01
CA GLN A 337 -3.87 15.72 -0.59
C GLN A 337 -3.93 14.30 -0.01
N PHE A 338 -4.63 13.38 -0.69
CA PHE A 338 -4.83 12.02 -0.21
C PHE A 338 -3.51 11.24 -0.14
N TYR A 339 -2.70 11.31 -1.22
CA TYR A 339 -1.41 10.65 -1.24
C TYR A 339 -0.43 11.19 -0.19
N ARG A 340 -0.41 12.51 0.06
CA ARG A 340 0.43 13.09 1.12
C ARG A 340 0.08 12.53 2.50
N ILE A 341 -1.22 12.45 2.82
CA ILE A 341 -1.68 11.87 4.11
C ILE A 341 -1.25 10.42 4.21
N LEU A 342 -1.55 9.59 3.22
CA LEU A 342 -1.25 8.16 3.27
C LEU A 342 0.25 7.89 3.27
N PHE A 343 1.02 8.59 2.43
CA PHE A 343 2.47 8.44 2.40
C PHE A 343 3.13 8.89 3.70
N SER A 344 2.55 9.88 4.41
CA SER A 344 3.08 10.32 5.70
C SER A 344 2.78 9.33 6.84
N HIS A 345 1.73 8.50 6.73
CA HIS A 345 1.28 7.67 7.83
C HIS A 345 2.15 6.41 8.00
N PRO A 346 2.73 6.15 9.20
CA PRO A 346 3.72 5.07 9.39
C PRO A 346 3.18 3.66 9.12
N ALA A 347 1.89 3.42 9.35
CA ALA A 347 1.29 2.10 9.14
C ALA A 347 0.92 1.83 7.67
N VAL A 348 0.94 2.84 6.78
CA VAL A 348 0.57 2.65 5.36
C VAL A 348 1.82 2.27 4.57
N GLU A 349 1.74 1.18 3.77
CA GLU A 349 2.85 0.72 2.93
C GLU A 349 2.53 0.75 1.44
N ALA A 350 1.24 0.86 1.08
CA ALA A 350 0.82 0.88 -0.33
C ALA A 350 -0.39 1.78 -0.55
N VAL A 351 -0.41 2.42 -1.72
CA VAL A 351 -1.60 3.07 -2.31
C VAL A 351 -1.75 2.56 -3.73
N THR A 352 -2.88 1.92 -4.01
CA THR A 352 -3.20 1.36 -5.32
C THR A 352 -4.37 2.14 -5.90
N TRP A 353 -4.14 2.79 -7.02
CA TRP A 353 -5.19 3.42 -7.80
C TRP A 353 -6.07 2.36 -8.48
N TRP A 354 -7.33 2.69 -8.76
CA TRP A 354 -8.23 1.79 -9.48
C TRP A 354 -8.65 2.42 -10.79
N ASP A 355 -8.42 1.69 -11.90
CA ASP A 355 -8.54 2.13 -13.28
C ASP A 355 -7.43 3.10 -13.73
N PHE A 356 -6.42 2.57 -14.44
CA PHE A 356 -5.29 3.38 -14.90
C PHE A 356 -5.69 4.38 -16.00
N ALA A 357 -6.63 4.03 -16.85
CA ALA A 357 -7.19 4.88 -17.90
C ALA A 357 -8.71 4.89 -17.86
N ASP A 358 -9.34 5.93 -18.44
CA ASP A 358 -10.80 6.02 -18.58
C ASP A 358 -11.36 4.99 -19.57
N ASP A 359 -10.50 4.46 -20.43
CA ASP A 359 -10.90 3.38 -21.32
C ASP A 359 -11.23 2.14 -20.51
N SER A 360 -12.46 1.66 -20.67
CA SER A 360 -12.96 0.49 -19.94
C SER A 360 -12.96 0.59 -18.41
N ALA A 361 -12.80 1.79 -17.82
CA ALA A 361 -12.84 2.02 -16.36
C ALA A 361 -14.11 1.44 -15.72
N TRP A 362 -13.98 0.94 -14.50
CA TRP A 362 -15.12 0.36 -13.77
C TRP A 362 -16.27 1.34 -13.66
N LEU A 363 -17.50 0.86 -13.79
CA LEU A 363 -18.75 1.64 -13.87
C LEU A 363 -18.84 2.58 -15.08
N GLY A 364 -17.84 2.70 -15.96
CA GLY A 364 -17.75 3.76 -16.97
C GLY A 364 -17.44 5.12 -16.37
N ALA A 365 -16.90 5.15 -15.15
CA ALA A 365 -16.57 6.39 -14.46
C ALA A 365 -15.29 7.01 -15.04
N PRO A 366 -15.19 8.36 -15.13
CA PRO A 366 -13.95 9.04 -15.50
C PRO A 366 -12.97 9.04 -14.31
N ALA A 367 -12.48 7.84 -13.96
CA ALA A 367 -11.68 7.60 -12.77
C ALA A 367 -10.20 7.34 -13.10
N GLY A 368 -9.85 7.19 -14.38
CA GLY A 368 -8.48 6.95 -14.81
C GLY A 368 -7.53 8.10 -14.48
N LEU A 369 -6.25 7.77 -14.39
CA LEU A 369 -5.14 8.73 -14.40
C LEU A 369 -4.86 9.21 -15.84
N LEU A 370 -5.26 8.41 -16.82
CA LEU A 370 -5.14 8.72 -18.25
C LEU A 370 -6.54 8.87 -18.85
N HIS A 371 -6.61 9.63 -19.94
CA HIS A 371 -7.78 9.65 -20.82
C HIS A 371 -7.93 8.34 -21.61
N LYS A 372 -9.01 8.17 -22.35
CA LYS A 372 -9.26 7.00 -23.20
C LYS A 372 -8.21 6.80 -24.30
N ASP A 373 -7.62 7.89 -24.77
CA ASP A 373 -6.54 7.89 -25.78
C ASP A 373 -5.14 7.71 -25.19
N MET A 374 -5.06 7.35 -23.90
CA MET A 374 -3.84 7.19 -23.12
C MET A 374 -3.05 8.50 -22.87
N SER A 375 -3.59 9.67 -23.21
CA SER A 375 -2.98 10.95 -22.82
C SER A 375 -3.09 11.16 -21.30
N PRO A 376 -2.09 11.76 -20.63
CA PRO A 376 -2.11 11.94 -19.18
C PRO A 376 -3.09 13.02 -18.75
N LYS A 377 -3.81 12.76 -17.65
CA LYS A 377 -4.58 13.77 -16.94
C LYS A 377 -3.70 14.53 -15.94
N PRO A 378 -4.13 15.72 -15.46
CA PRO A 378 -3.41 16.46 -14.41
C PRO A 378 -3.13 15.62 -13.15
N ALA A 379 -3.96 14.64 -12.81
CA ALA A 379 -3.73 13.72 -11.69
C ALA A 379 -2.51 12.81 -11.92
N TYR A 380 -2.29 12.30 -13.15
CA TYR A 380 -1.09 11.55 -13.51
C TYR A 380 0.17 12.40 -13.34
N GLU A 381 0.15 13.62 -13.89
CA GLU A 381 1.28 14.55 -13.79
C GLU A 381 1.57 14.94 -12.32
N THR A 382 0.53 15.12 -11.52
CA THR A 382 0.66 15.34 -10.07
C THR A 382 1.37 14.17 -9.39
N LEU A 383 1.00 12.93 -9.71
CA LEU A 383 1.67 11.76 -9.14
C LEU A 383 3.11 11.61 -9.64
N MET A 384 3.39 11.92 -10.92
CA MET A 384 4.76 11.95 -11.44
C MET A 384 5.64 12.97 -10.70
N GLU A 385 5.09 14.17 -10.42
CA GLU A 385 5.80 15.18 -9.62
C GLU A 385 6.08 14.68 -8.19
N MET A 386 5.06 14.16 -7.52
CA MET A 386 5.19 13.68 -6.13
C MET A 386 6.12 12.46 -6.03
N VAL A 387 5.87 11.42 -6.83
CA VAL A 387 6.53 10.10 -6.66
C VAL A 387 7.93 10.08 -7.28
N LYS A 388 8.15 10.79 -8.41
CA LYS A 388 9.41 10.72 -9.16
C LYS A 388 10.31 11.94 -8.96
N LYS A 389 9.84 12.98 -8.25
CA LYS A 389 10.65 14.16 -7.94
C LYS A 389 10.61 14.52 -6.45
N GLU A 390 9.44 14.89 -5.87
CA GLU A 390 9.35 15.34 -4.47
C GLU A 390 9.77 14.24 -3.48
N TRP A 391 9.34 13.00 -3.70
CA TRP A 391 9.62 11.84 -2.84
C TRP A 391 10.69 10.91 -3.43
N TRP A 392 11.62 11.47 -4.17
CA TRP A 392 12.65 10.73 -4.86
C TRP A 392 14.03 11.27 -4.57
N THR A 393 14.98 10.38 -4.33
CA THR A 393 16.38 10.76 -4.19
C THR A 393 17.02 10.77 -5.58
N GLY A 394 17.21 11.97 -6.11
CA GLY A 394 17.86 12.18 -7.42
C GLY A 394 19.31 11.71 -7.44
N PRO A 395 19.93 11.65 -8.62
CA PRO A 395 21.33 11.30 -8.73
C PRO A 395 22.22 12.33 -8.04
N ALA A 396 23.14 11.83 -7.19
CA ALA A 396 24.16 12.64 -6.54
C ALA A 396 25.54 12.02 -6.79
N THR A 397 26.51 12.89 -7.12
CA THR A 397 27.92 12.49 -7.17
C THR A 397 28.59 12.89 -5.88
N LEU A 398 29.06 11.90 -5.12
CA LEU A 398 29.67 12.04 -3.81
C LEU A 398 31.12 11.55 -3.86
N LYS A 399 31.98 12.07 -2.99
CA LYS A 399 33.36 11.59 -2.86
C LYS A 399 33.50 10.75 -1.59
N THR A 400 34.00 9.52 -1.72
CA THR A 400 34.24 8.64 -0.58
C THR A 400 35.37 9.17 0.29
N ASP A 401 35.25 8.98 1.61
CA ASP A 401 36.32 9.23 2.59
C ASP A 401 37.42 8.14 2.52
N ALA A 402 38.37 8.20 3.46
CA ALA A 402 39.47 7.23 3.55
C ALA A 402 38.99 5.80 3.88
N ALA A 403 37.82 5.63 4.51
CA ALA A 403 37.20 4.37 4.80
C ALA A 403 36.23 3.90 3.71
N GLY A 404 36.12 4.63 2.59
CA GLY A 404 35.24 4.31 1.48
C GLY A 404 33.78 4.72 1.72
N ASN A 405 33.48 5.56 2.72
CA ASN A 405 32.13 5.97 3.04
C ASN A 405 31.70 7.23 2.33
N VAL A 406 30.42 7.31 2.00
CA VAL A 406 29.68 8.54 1.67
C VAL A 406 28.44 8.63 2.53
N THR A 407 27.98 9.86 2.80
CA THR A 407 26.76 10.12 3.55
C THR A 407 25.77 10.89 2.71
N PHE A 408 24.50 10.54 2.80
CA PHE A 408 23.40 11.25 2.17
C PHE A 408 22.10 11.01 2.91
N ARG A 409 21.11 11.89 2.74
CA ARG A 409 19.74 11.61 3.13
C ARG A 409 18.96 11.17 1.91
N GLY A 410 18.25 10.04 2.05
CA GLY A 410 17.50 9.48 0.94
C GLY A 410 16.17 8.86 1.37
N TYR A 411 15.24 8.76 0.42
CA TYR A 411 14.00 8.01 0.61
C TYR A 411 14.28 6.52 0.68
N LEU A 412 13.44 5.78 1.41
CA LEU A 412 13.56 4.32 1.51
C LEU A 412 13.34 3.66 0.16
N GLY A 413 14.19 2.69 -0.18
CA GLY A 413 14.13 2.00 -1.47
C GLY A 413 15.47 1.44 -1.93
N ASP A 414 15.54 1.09 -3.20
CA ASP A 414 16.75 0.56 -3.81
C ASP A 414 17.53 1.66 -4.52
N TYR A 415 18.83 1.58 -4.43
CA TYR A 415 19.78 2.53 -5.00
C TYR A 415 20.77 1.84 -5.92
N ALA A 416 20.95 2.42 -7.11
CA ALA A 416 22.09 2.10 -7.95
C ALA A 416 23.29 2.97 -7.54
N VAL A 417 24.44 2.33 -7.39
CA VAL A 417 25.71 2.97 -7.04
C VAL A 417 26.73 2.66 -8.11
N GLY A 418 27.48 3.68 -8.55
CA GLY A 418 28.48 3.50 -9.61
C GLY A 418 29.74 4.32 -9.40
N SER A 419 30.89 3.82 -9.87
CA SER A 419 32.16 4.54 -9.94
C SER A 419 32.89 4.10 -11.21
N GLY A 420 33.09 5.02 -12.17
CA GLY A 420 33.54 4.66 -13.50
C GLY A 420 32.62 3.59 -14.15
N PRO A 421 33.16 2.49 -14.65
CA PRO A 421 32.37 1.39 -15.24
C PRO A 421 31.74 0.46 -14.18
N ALA A 422 32.23 0.48 -12.92
CA ALA A 422 31.77 -0.43 -11.89
C ALA A 422 30.39 -0.04 -11.32
N ARG A 423 29.53 -1.02 -11.11
CA ARG A 423 28.14 -0.86 -10.66
C ARG A 423 27.80 -1.82 -9.51
N GLY A 424 26.86 -1.37 -8.66
CA GLY A 424 26.25 -2.18 -7.62
C GLY A 424 24.88 -1.63 -7.23
N THR A 425 24.12 -2.39 -6.47
CA THR A 425 22.84 -1.98 -5.91
C THR A 425 22.80 -2.21 -4.42
N VAL A 426 22.09 -1.34 -3.69
CA VAL A 426 21.93 -1.45 -2.25
C VAL A 426 20.50 -1.04 -1.88
N ALA A 427 19.89 -1.71 -0.89
CA ALA A 427 18.61 -1.35 -0.33
C ALA A 427 18.79 -0.48 0.92
N VAL A 428 18.03 0.61 1.01
CA VAL A 428 17.83 1.41 2.22
C VAL A 428 16.41 1.12 2.70
N SER A 429 16.27 0.22 3.67
CA SER A 429 14.97 -0.37 4.04
C SER A 429 14.43 0.05 5.40
N ALA A 430 15.18 0.82 6.17
CA ALA A 430 14.79 1.33 7.48
C ALA A 430 14.95 2.85 7.55
N ALA A 431 14.01 3.53 8.19
CA ALA A 431 14.08 4.97 8.47
C ALA A 431 15.08 5.26 9.61
N GLY A 432 15.43 6.52 9.78
CA GLY A 432 16.40 6.98 10.79
C GLY A 432 17.83 6.96 10.28
N THR A 433 18.80 6.63 11.13
CA THR A 433 20.22 6.54 10.76
C THR A 433 20.57 5.10 10.42
N VAL A 434 21.06 4.86 9.21
CA VAL A 434 21.40 3.52 8.72
C VAL A 434 22.80 3.47 8.13
N ALA A 435 23.48 2.34 8.34
CA ALA A 435 24.75 2.00 7.69
C ALA A 435 24.52 0.83 6.75
N VAL A 436 24.92 0.98 5.49
CA VAL A 436 24.81 -0.06 4.46
C VAL A 436 26.12 -0.15 3.68
N SER A 437 26.35 -1.26 3.02
CA SER A 437 27.50 -1.43 2.16
C SER A 437 27.13 -1.95 0.77
N VAL A 438 27.91 -1.55 -0.23
CA VAL A 438 27.74 -2.02 -1.60
C VAL A 438 29.09 -2.42 -2.19
N ARG A 439 29.14 -3.57 -2.84
CA ARG A 439 30.30 -3.98 -3.64
C ARG A 439 30.04 -3.62 -5.09
N LEU A 440 30.98 -2.87 -5.70
CA LEU A 440 30.94 -2.53 -7.10
C LEU A 440 31.69 -3.57 -7.93
N ASN A 441 30.98 -4.15 -8.89
CA ASN A 441 31.56 -5.09 -9.84
C ASN A 441 31.67 -4.42 -11.22
N GLN A 442 32.58 -4.86 -12.06
CA GLN A 442 32.64 -4.44 -13.47
C GLN A 442 31.28 -4.77 -14.11
N GLY A 443 30.59 -3.78 -14.64
CA GLY A 443 29.37 -4.01 -15.43
C GLY A 443 29.72 -4.95 -16.60
N LYS A 444 28.92 -6.01 -16.79
CA LYS A 444 28.90 -6.68 -18.09
C LYS A 444 28.31 -5.67 -19.06
N GLU A 445 29.07 -5.31 -20.11
CA GLU A 445 28.58 -4.56 -21.26
C GLU A 445 27.39 -5.25 -21.92
#